data_793040b064b8de143d57ef4a6c282d07
#
_entry.id   793040b064b8de143d57ef4a6c282d07
#
_cell.length_a   1.000
_cell.length_b   1.000
_cell.length_c   1.000
_cell.angle_alpha   90.00
_cell.angle_beta   90.00
_cell.angle_gamma   90.00
#
_symmetry.space_group_name_H-M   'P 1'
#
loop_
_entity.id
_entity.type
_entity.pdbx_description
1 polymer ?
#
loop_
_entity_poly.entity_id
_entity_poly.type
_entity_poly.pdbx_seq_one_letter_code
_entity_poly.pdbx_strand_id
1 'polypeptide(L)'
;MSGKVQKAPREVEAFIRQAAPPVRPVLRELRKVVREALPGAREEIKWGRPVYSLRGIVCYLAAAGDHASLGFYRGVELEDPRGVLEGGGKKLRHLKIYTQKEIRDPAFSHLLREAAKLDQG
;
A
#
# COMPACT_ATOMS: atom_id res chain seq x y z
N MET A 1 27.53 1.77 -8.36
CA MET A 1 27.24 1.91 -7.90
C MET A 1 26.63 1.90 -7.40
N SER A 2 26.50 1.87 -7.87
CA SER A 2 25.91 2.10 -7.26
C SER A 2 25.93 1.89 -6.05
N GLY A 3 26.58 1.77 -5.59
CA GLY A 3 26.61 1.64 -4.22
C GLY A 3 25.69 2.50 -3.49
N LYS A 4 24.74 2.98 -4.14
CA LYS A 4 23.76 3.75 -3.47
C LYS A 4 23.06 2.92 -2.45
N VAL A 5 23.11 3.39 -1.26
CA VAL A 5 22.40 2.76 -0.17
C VAL A 5 20.94 2.80 -0.46
N GLN A 6 20.31 1.67 -0.32
CA GLN A 6 18.87 1.58 -0.48
C GLN A 6 18.22 2.03 0.82
N LYS A 7 18.03 3.35 0.95
CA LYS A 7 17.41 3.89 2.16
C LYS A 7 15.98 3.42 2.34
N ALA A 8 15.21 3.49 1.26
CA ALA A 8 13.79 3.19 1.33
C ALA A 8 13.49 1.80 1.85
N PRO A 9 14.15 0.73 1.37
CA PRO A 9 13.89 -0.60 1.93
C PRO A 9 14.17 -0.70 3.42
N ARG A 10 15.23 -0.06 3.89
CA ARG A 10 15.55 -0.07 5.32
C ARG A 10 14.53 0.70 6.14
N GLU A 11 14.10 1.83 5.63
CA GLU A 11 13.11 2.65 6.31
C GLU A 11 11.77 1.94 6.39
N VAL A 12 11.38 1.24 5.33
CA VAL A 12 10.14 0.48 5.33
C VAL A 12 10.23 -0.70 6.30
N GLU A 13 11.38 -1.40 6.34
CA GLU A 13 11.57 -2.46 7.32
C GLU A 13 11.49 -1.93 8.75
N ALA A 14 12.06 -0.75 8.99
CA ALA A 14 11.98 -0.12 10.31
C ALA A 14 10.51 0.21 10.66
N PHE A 15 9.77 0.71 9.70
CA PHE A 15 8.35 0.99 9.87
C PHE A 15 7.61 -0.29 10.28
N ILE A 16 7.87 -1.40 9.59
CA ILE A 16 7.23 -2.68 9.90
C ILE A 16 7.62 -3.16 11.30
N ARG A 17 8.90 -3.07 11.65
CA ARG A 17 9.37 -3.51 12.97
C ARG A 17 8.77 -2.69 14.11
N GLN A 18 8.40 -1.45 13.85
CA GLN A 18 7.79 -0.58 14.86
C GLN A 18 6.28 -0.82 15.00
N ALA A 19 5.68 -1.55 14.08
CA ALA A 19 4.26 -1.86 14.15
C ALA A 19 3.99 -2.88 15.24
N ALA A 20 2.75 -2.96 15.69
CA ALA A 20 2.34 -3.96 16.66
C ALA A 20 2.66 -5.36 16.12
N PRO A 21 3.15 -6.28 16.96
CA PRO A 21 3.57 -7.60 16.47
C PRO A 21 2.56 -8.34 15.59
N PRO A 22 1.26 -8.37 15.92
CA PRO A 22 0.32 -9.07 15.06
C PRO A 22 0.16 -8.46 13.68
N VAL A 23 0.49 -7.18 13.53
CA VAL A 23 0.32 -6.45 12.26
C VAL A 23 1.53 -6.63 11.34
N ARG A 24 2.69 -6.96 11.89
CA ARG A 24 3.92 -7.07 11.11
C ARG A 24 3.84 -8.05 9.94
N PRO A 25 3.36 -9.29 10.12
CA PRO A 25 3.26 -10.20 8.98
C PRO A 25 2.26 -9.72 7.93
N VAL A 26 1.21 -9.03 8.35
CA VAL A 26 0.23 -8.46 7.43
C VAL A 26 0.91 -7.39 6.57
N LEU A 27 1.68 -6.51 7.20
CA LEU A 27 2.42 -5.46 6.49
C LEU A 27 3.44 -6.04 5.51
N ARG A 28 4.14 -7.12 5.90
CA ARG A 28 5.12 -7.74 5.01
C ARG A 28 4.48 -8.35 3.79
N GLU A 29 3.36 -9.02 3.97
CA GLU A 29 2.62 -9.59 2.85
C GLU A 29 2.06 -8.48 1.95
N LEU A 30 1.51 -7.44 2.55
CA LEU A 30 0.96 -6.31 1.82
C LEU A 30 2.03 -5.62 0.99
N ARG A 31 3.20 -5.37 1.58
CA ARG A 31 4.33 -4.79 0.87
C ARG A 31 4.72 -5.62 -0.35
N LYS A 32 4.78 -6.94 -0.17
CA LYS A 32 5.11 -7.86 -1.24
C LYS A 32 4.12 -7.76 -2.39
N VAL A 33 2.83 -7.80 -2.07
CA VAL A 33 1.77 -7.75 -3.09
C VAL A 33 1.77 -6.41 -3.82
N VAL A 34 1.96 -5.32 -3.10
CA VAL A 34 2.03 -3.99 -3.72
C VAL A 34 3.20 -3.91 -4.69
N ARG A 35 4.37 -4.38 -4.29
CA ARG A 35 5.55 -4.33 -5.14
C ARG A 35 5.40 -5.21 -6.37
N GLU A 36 4.72 -6.34 -6.24
CA GLU A 36 4.46 -7.22 -7.38
C GLU A 36 3.45 -6.61 -8.35
N ALA A 37 2.46 -5.93 -7.82
CA ALA A 37 1.41 -5.33 -8.65
C ALA A 37 1.84 -4.02 -9.31
N LEU A 38 2.82 -3.33 -8.71
CA LEU A 38 3.30 -2.04 -9.20
C LEU A 38 4.80 -2.13 -9.53
N PRO A 39 5.19 -2.94 -10.53
CA PRO A 39 6.61 -3.06 -10.86
C PRO A 39 7.16 -1.70 -11.30
N GLY A 40 8.34 -1.38 -10.79
CA GLY A 40 8.97 -0.10 -11.09
C GLY A 40 8.55 1.03 -10.17
N ALA A 41 7.61 0.81 -9.27
CA ALA A 41 7.21 1.86 -8.35
C ALA A 41 8.33 2.21 -7.39
N ARG A 42 8.47 3.50 -7.09
CA ARG A 42 9.39 3.96 -6.06
C ARG A 42 8.72 3.73 -4.71
N GLU A 43 9.49 3.17 -3.79
CA GLU A 43 9.07 2.93 -2.42
C GLU A 43 9.80 3.92 -1.53
N GLU A 44 9.07 4.74 -0.81
CA GLU A 44 9.65 5.79 0.04
C GLU A 44 8.85 5.91 1.33
N ILE A 45 9.49 6.43 2.37
CA ILE A 45 8.74 6.86 3.56
C ILE A 45 8.41 8.34 3.38
N LYS A 46 7.12 8.64 3.39
CA LYS A 46 6.63 10.03 3.37
C LYS A 46 5.52 10.14 4.39
N TRP A 47 5.54 11.24 5.13
CA TRP A 47 4.54 11.47 6.18
C TRP A 47 4.45 10.30 7.17
N GLY A 48 5.63 9.69 7.46
CA GLY A 48 5.74 8.63 8.45
C GLY A 48 5.26 7.27 8.02
N ARG A 49 5.04 7.03 6.72
CA ARG A 49 4.54 5.75 6.24
C ARG A 49 5.07 5.40 4.84
N PRO A 50 5.05 4.11 4.47
CA PRO A 50 5.48 3.71 3.12
C PRO A 50 4.53 4.25 2.05
N VAL A 51 5.10 4.85 1.02
CA VAL A 51 4.37 5.43 -0.10
C VAL A 51 4.95 4.88 -1.39
N TYR A 52 4.08 4.53 -2.33
CA TYR A 52 4.46 3.93 -3.61
C TYR A 52 4.03 4.83 -4.74
N SER A 53 5.00 5.18 -5.60
CA SER A 53 4.79 6.14 -6.68
C SER A 53 5.23 5.57 -8.02
N LEU A 54 4.46 5.85 -9.05
CA LEU A 54 4.81 5.62 -10.44
C LEU A 54 5.04 6.99 -11.08
N ARG A 55 4.10 7.52 -11.82
CA ARG A 55 4.17 8.92 -12.27
C ARG A 55 3.90 9.86 -11.10
N GLY A 56 2.84 9.56 -10.38
CA GLY A 56 2.49 10.25 -9.15
C GLY A 56 2.35 9.24 -8.04
N ILE A 57 1.89 9.69 -6.90
CA ILE A 57 1.68 8.82 -5.75
C ILE A 57 0.46 7.94 -6.01
N VAL A 58 0.64 6.63 -5.90
CA VAL A 58 -0.43 5.66 -6.16
C VAL A 58 -1.08 5.19 -4.88
N CYS A 59 -0.29 4.70 -3.94
CA CYS A 59 -0.84 4.13 -2.70
C CYS A 59 0.13 4.25 -1.54
N TYR A 60 -0.37 3.94 -0.35
CA TYR A 60 0.43 3.95 0.87
C TYR A 60 0.02 2.80 1.77
N LEU A 61 0.92 2.45 2.70
CA LEU A 61 0.63 1.50 3.77
C LEU A 61 0.56 2.25 5.09
N ALA A 62 -0.31 1.80 5.97
CA ALA A 62 -0.39 2.34 7.33
C ALA A 62 -0.63 1.19 8.30
N ALA A 63 -0.41 1.44 9.57
CA ALA A 63 -0.58 0.44 10.60
C ALA A 63 -1.31 1.03 11.81
N ALA A 64 -2.22 0.25 12.36
CA ALA A 64 -2.86 0.53 13.64
C ALA A 64 -2.51 -0.61 14.60
N GLY A 65 -3.10 -0.63 15.78
CA GLY A 65 -2.79 -1.65 16.77
C GLY A 65 -3.19 -3.06 16.39
N ASP A 66 -4.23 -3.21 15.58
CA ASP A 66 -4.79 -4.51 15.23
C ASP A 66 -4.94 -4.75 13.73
N HIS A 67 -4.56 -3.81 12.88
CA HIS A 67 -4.70 -3.98 11.43
C HIS A 67 -3.72 -3.11 10.67
N ALA A 68 -3.50 -3.48 9.40
CA ALA A 68 -2.81 -2.65 8.43
C ALA A 68 -3.84 -2.00 7.52
N SER A 69 -3.42 -0.97 6.80
CA SER A 69 -4.27 -0.33 5.80
C SER A 69 -3.50 -0.19 4.50
N LEU A 70 -4.21 -0.36 3.40
CA LEU A 70 -3.72 -0.02 2.06
C LEU A 70 -4.59 1.14 1.59
N GLY A 71 -3.97 2.30 1.39
CA GLY A 71 -4.71 3.48 0.96
C GLY A 71 -4.36 3.89 -0.45
N PHE A 72 -5.33 4.42 -1.17
CA PHE A 72 -5.17 4.88 -2.55
C PHE A 72 -5.39 6.36 -2.62
N TYR A 73 -4.44 7.09 -3.22
CA TYR A 73 -4.52 8.55 -3.30
C TYR A 73 -5.61 9.03 -4.24
N ARG A 74 -5.95 8.23 -5.24
CA ARG A 74 -7.08 8.52 -6.13
C ARG A 74 -8.19 7.49 -5.93
N GLY A 75 -8.41 7.11 -4.68
CA GLY A 75 -9.34 6.05 -4.33
C GLY A 75 -10.76 6.25 -4.81
N VAL A 76 -11.23 7.52 -4.82
CA VAL A 76 -12.62 7.81 -5.26
C VAL A 76 -12.84 7.50 -6.73
N GLU A 77 -11.75 7.42 -7.52
CA GLU A 77 -11.85 7.14 -8.96
C GLU A 77 -11.79 5.64 -9.26
N LEU A 78 -11.54 4.81 -8.27
CA LEU A 78 -11.46 3.37 -8.45
C LEU A 78 -12.85 2.76 -8.47
N GLU A 79 -13.06 1.81 -9.37
CA GLU A 79 -14.27 1.01 -9.33
C GLU A 79 -14.19 0.06 -8.16
N ASP A 80 -15.24 0.01 -7.38
CA ASP A 80 -15.27 -0.79 -6.15
C ASP A 80 -16.58 -1.58 -6.12
N PRO A 81 -16.74 -2.57 -7.01
CA PRO A 81 -17.99 -3.30 -7.15
C PRO A 81 -18.42 -4.04 -5.89
N ARG A 82 -17.46 -4.38 -5.02
CA ARG A 82 -17.78 -5.08 -3.78
C ARG A 82 -17.92 -4.16 -2.58
N GLY A 83 -17.70 -2.86 -2.79
CA GLY A 83 -17.84 -1.89 -1.72
C GLY A 83 -16.86 -2.08 -0.58
N VAL A 84 -15.62 -2.50 -0.87
CA VAL A 84 -14.64 -2.79 0.17
C VAL A 84 -13.82 -1.58 0.58
N LEU A 85 -13.80 -0.53 -0.22
CA LEU A 85 -13.04 0.68 0.09
C LEU A 85 -13.80 1.53 1.10
N GLU A 86 -13.05 2.05 2.07
CA GLU A 86 -13.59 2.90 3.13
C GLU A 86 -12.99 4.29 3.07
N GLY A 87 -13.66 5.24 3.69
CA GLY A 87 -13.17 6.60 3.81
C GLY A 87 -14.20 7.60 3.33
N GLY A 88 -14.07 8.84 3.80
CA GLY A 88 -15.00 9.91 3.47
C GLY A 88 -14.34 11.14 2.87
N GLY A 89 -13.04 11.06 2.56
CA GLY A 89 -12.33 12.20 2.00
C GLY A 89 -12.67 12.43 0.54
N LYS A 90 -12.18 13.53 0.00
CA LYS A 90 -12.44 13.89 -1.38
C LYS A 90 -11.76 12.98 -2.38
N LYS A 91 -10.62 12.43 -2.02
CA LYS A 91 -9.82 11.61 -2.94
C LYS A 91 -9.41 10.28 -2.36
N LEU A 92 -9.05 10.23 -1.09
CA LEU A 92 -8.48 9.05 -0.47
C LEU A 92 -9.55 8.00 -0.17
N ARG A 93 -9.19 6.74 -0.42
CA ARG A 93 -9.95 5.59 0.06
C ARG A 93 -8.96 4.53 0.50
N HIS A 94 -9.36 3.67 1.42
CA HIS A 94 -8.47 2.65 1.96
C HIS A 94 -9.19 1.36 2.27
N LEU A 95 -8.38 0.29 2.38
CA LEU A 95 -8.80 -1.02 2.84
C LEU A 95 -8.16 -1.27 4.20
N LYS A 96 -8.93 -1.82 5.14
CA LYS A 96 -8.36 -2.31 6.40
C LYS A 96 -8.14 -3.80 6.27
N ILE A 97 -6.99 -4.26 6.75
CA ILE A 97 -6.57 -5.64 6.58
C ILE A 97 -6.14 -6.19 7.92
N TYR A 98 -6.82 -7.22 8.36
CA TYR A 98 -6.56 -7.83 9.68
C TYR A 98 -5.71 -9.08 9.61
N THR A 99 -5.72 -9.78 8.48
CA THR A 99 -4.97 -11.05 8.32
C THR A 99 -4.27 -11.10 6.97
N GLN A 100 -3.20 -11.89 6.91
CA GLN A 100 -2.49 -12.11 5.64
C GLN A 100 -3.41 -12.76 4.59
N LYS A 101 -4.33 -13.59 5.04
CA LYS A 101 -5.23 -14.31 4.14
C LYS A 101 -6.09 -13.36 3.31
N GLU A 102 -6.51 -12.24 3.91
CA GLU A 102 -7.33 -11.27 3.21
C GLU A 102 -6.62 -10.68 1.99
N ILE A 103 -5.30 -10.57 2.05
CA ILE A 103 -4.51 -9.97 0.97
C ILE A 103 -4.52 -10.85 -0.28
N ARG A 104 -4.78 -12.13 -0.12
CA ARG A 104 -4.83 -13.07 -1.25
C ARG A 104 -6.12 -12.97 -2.06
N ASP A 105 -7.09 -12.22 -1.58
CA ASP A 105 -8.32 -11.97 -2.33
C ASP A 105 -7.95 -11.24 -3.63
N PRO A 106 -8.39 -11.73 -4.80
CA PRO A 106 -8.08 -11.08 -6.07
C PRO A 106 -8.49 -9.61 -6.13
N ALA A 107 -9.42 -9.18 -5.30
CA ALA A 107 -9.83 -7.77 -5.24
C ALA A 107 -8.65 -6.85 -4.94
N PHE A 108 -7.68 -7.31 -4.13
CA PHE A 108 -6.51 -6.47 -3.79
C PHE A 108 -5.65 -6.18 -5.01
N SER A 109 -5.25 -7.21 -5.72
CA SER A 109 -4.40 -7.00 -6.90
C SER A 109 -5.17 -6.28 -8.00
N HIS A 110 -6.48 -6.50 -8.10
CA HIS A 110 -7.32 -5.78 -9.06
C HIS A 110 -7.30 -4.29 -8.78
N LEU A 111 -7.55 -3.88 -7.53
CA LEU A 111 -7.54 -2.47 -7.16
C LEU A 111 -6.18 -1.83 -7.39
N LEU A 112 -5.11 -2.54 -7.07
CA LEU A 112 -3.75 -2.03 -7.31
C LEU A 112 -3.49 -1.82 -8.79
N ARG A 113 -3.90 -2.74 -9.64
CA ARG A 113 -3.74 -2.61 -11.09
C ARG A 113 -4.57 -1.45 -11.62
N GLU A 114 -5.79 -1.28 -11.13
CA GLU A 114 -6.63 -0.15 -11.54
C GLU A 114 -6.02 1.18 -11.11
N ALA A 115 -5.46 1.22 -9.91
CA ALA A 115 -4.79 2.42 -9.42
C ALA A 115 -3.57 2.77 -10.29
N ALA A 116 -2.82 1.76 -10.73
CA ALA A 116 -1.69 1.98 -11.63
C ALA A 116 -2.15 2.54 -12.98
N LYS A 117 -3.26 2.04 -13.50
CA LYS A 117 -3.82 2.54 -14.76
C LYS A 117 -4.24 3.99 -14.65
N LEU A 118 -4.86 4.37 -13.56
CA LEU A 118 -5.26 5.76 -13.33
C LEU A 118 -4.05 6.68 -13.34
N ASP A 119 -2.96 6.25 -12.72
CA ASP A 119 -1.73 7.02 -12.64
C ASP A 119 -1.12 7.25 -14.03
N GLN A 120 -1.27 6.29 -14.91
CA GLN A 120 -0.70 6.37 -16.26
C GLN A 120 -1.62 7.01 -17.27
N GLY A 121 -2.87 7.03 -16.99
CA GLY A 121 -3.89 7.61 -17.82
C GLY A 121 -3.92 9.10 -17.70
#